data_85b05962da172b6909209e6f5448ff9e
#
_entry.id   85b05962da172b6909209e6f5448ff9e
#
_cell.length_a   1.000
_cell.length_b   1.000
_cell.length_c   1.000
_cell.angle_alpha   90.00
_cell.angle_beta   90.00
_cell.angle_gamma   90.00
#
_symmetry.space_group_name_H-M   'P 1'
#
loop_
_entity.id
_entity.type
_entity.pdbx_description
1 polymer ?
#
loop_
_entity_poly.entity_id
_entity_poly.type
_entity_poly.pdbx_seq_one_letter_code
_entity_poly.pdbx_strand_id
1 'polypeptide(L)'
;MPGKISENDIKLSIQLGIPIMCGEPDLTTGNIIYSTKSGAKRIFQLCDIPIPMSAYDIQDRHEFELALAKLIVNNLDVNVWIFKMDDEFSARGHAMLDVEQIKTVVELRKKKVKMSDEIVNRLQ
;
A
#
# COMPACT_ATOMS: atom_id res chain seq x y z
N MET A 1 14.66 -16.26 11.77
CA MET A 1 15.47 -15.38 10.92
C MET A 1 14.60 -14.19 10.53
N PRO A 2 15.03 -12.98 10.73
CA PRO A 2 14.31 -11.81 10.30
C PRO A 2 14.59 -11.56 8.82
N GLY A 3 13.61 -11.73 7.97
CA GLY A 3 13.74 -11.45 6.54
C GLY A 3 13.00 -12.43 5.65
N LYS A 4 13.16 -12.22 4.36
CA LYS A 4 12.60 -13.06 3.31
C LYS A 4 13.41 -14.36 3.24
N ILE A 5 12.72 -15.48 3.32
CA ILE A 5 13.37 -16.79 3.21
C ILE A 5 13.76 -17.05 1.75
N SER A 6 14.99 -17.45 1.55
CA SER A 6 15.55 -17.80 0.26
C SER A 6 15.77 -19.32 0.15
N GLU A 7 16.05 -19.80 -1.06
CA GLU A 7 16.48 -21.20 -1.25
C GLU A 7 17.71 -21.58 -0.42
N ASN A 8 18.61 -20.65 -0.18
CA ASN A 8 19.81 -20.91 0.62
C ASN A 8 19.46 -21.12 2.09
N ASP A 9 18.44 -20.42 2.61
CA ASP A 9 17.95 -20.63 3.97
C ASP A 9 17.32 -22.02 4.12
N ILE A 10 16.60 -22.48 3.09
CA ILE A 10 16.04 -23.83 3.06
C ILE A 10 17.15 -24.89 3.01
N LYS A 11 18.13 -24.71 2.13
CA LYS A 11 19.30 -25.62 2.06
C LYS A 11 20.03 -25.69 3.39
N LEU A 12 20.25 -24.56 4.04
CA LEU A 12 20.88 -24.48 5.34
C LEU A 12 20.04 -25.20 6.42
N SER A 13 18.72 -25.00 6.43
CA SER A 13 17.81 -25.70 7.32
C SER A 13 17.90 -27.21 7.19
N ILE A 14 17.90 -27.72 5.96
CA ILE A 14 18.05 -29.15 5.66
C ILE A 14 19.41 -29.67 6.13
N GLN A 15 20.49 -28.97 5.83
CA GLN A 15 21.83 -29.36 6.23
C GLN A 15 22.04 -29.43 7.74
N LEU A 16 21.42 -28.49 8.47
CA LEU A 16 21.52 -28.41 9.93
C LEU A 16 20.47 -29.25 10.66
N GLY A 17 19.47 -29.80 9.95
CA GLY A 17 18.35 -30.49 10.56
C GLY A 17 17.49 -29.58 11.45
N ILE A 18 17.47 -28.27 11.19
CA ILE A 18 16.73 -27.27 11.98
C ILE A 18 15.51 -26.83 11.19
N PRO A 19 14.29 -26.99 11.71
CA PRO A 19 13.07 -26.57 11.02
C PRO A 19 13.00 -25.03 10.89
N ILE A 20 12.49 -24.55 9.76
CA ILE A 20 12.18 -23.13 9.56
C ILE A 20 10.75 -22.89 10.02
N MET A 21 10.58 -21.99 10.99
CA MET A 21 9.26 -21.59 11.46
C MET A 21 8.75 -20.38 10.65
N CYS A 22 8.22 -20.66 9.48
CA CYS A 22 7.54 -19.67 8.61
C CYS A 22 6.58 -20.37 7.67
N GLY A 23 5.75 -19.60 6.98
CA GLY A 23 4.99 -20.13 5.84
C GLY A 23 5.93 -20.66 4.76
N GLU A 24 5.55 -21.73 4.11
CA GLU A 24 6.31 -22.34 3.02
C GLU A 24 6.48 -21.31 1.90
N PRO A 25 7.72 -20.97 1.53
CA PRO A 25 7.94 -20.14 0.37
C PRO A 25 7.47 -20.88 -0.87
N ASP A 26 6.70 -20.25 -1.72
CA ASP A 26 6.31 -20.84 -2.99
C ASP A 26 7.53 -20.90 -3.93
N LEU A 27 8.27 -21.99 -3.82
CA LEU A 27 9.45 -22.26 -4.66
C LEU A 27 9.05 -22.68 -6.08
N THR A 28 7.79 -23.07 -6.31
CA THR A 28 7.34 -23.64 -7.58
C THR A 28 7.06 -22.57 -8.63
N THR A 29 6.60 -21.40 -8.20
CA THR A 29 6.25 -20.31 -9.11
C THR A 29 7.35 -19.25 -9.25
N GLY A 30 8.41 -19.32 -8.44
CA GLY A 30 9.46 -18.28 -8.39
C GLY A 30 8.92 -16.91 -7.91
N ASN A 31 7.64 -16.80 -7.70
CA ASN A 31 6.96 -15.60 -7.30
C ASN A 31 6.69 -15.63 -5.80
N ILE A 32 7.46 -14.84 -5.07
CA ILE A 32 7.19 -14.60 -3.68
C ILE A 32 6.04 -13.57 -3.60
N ILE A 33 4.89 -13.96 -4.13
CA ILE A 33 3.71 -13.11 -4.31
C ILE A 33 3.23 -12.55 -2.97
N TYR A 34 3.46 -13.29 -1.89
CA TYR A 34 2.92 -12.95 -0.57
C TYR A 34 3.90 -12.21 0.35
N SER A 35 5.18 -12.20 0.03
CA SER A 35 6.21 -11.54 0.85
C SER A 35 6.43 -10.07 0.49
N THR A 36 5.81 -9.58 -0.57
CA THR A 36 5.84 -8.18 -0.96
C THR A 36 4.76 -7.37 -0.23
N LYS A 37 4.89 -6.05 -0.22
CA LYS A 37 3.88 -5.17 0.41
C LYS A 37 2.54 -5.23 -0.31
N SER A 38 2.55 -5.32 -1.64
CA SER A 38 1.37 -5.51 -2.47
C SER A 38 0.75 -6.89 -2.27
N GLY A 39 1.59 -7.93 -2.21
CA GLY A 39 1.15 -9.30 -1.96
C GLY A 39 0.43 -9.46 -0.64
N ALA A 40 0.97 -8.89 0.43
CA ALA A 40 0.30 -8.89 1.74
C ALA A 40 -1.08 -8.21 1.69
N LYS A 41 -1.21 -7.09 0.96
CA LYS A 41 -2.51 -6.42 0.79
C LYS A 41 -3.52 -7.26 0.05
N ARG A 42 -3.11 -7.99 -0.99
CA ARG A 42 -4.00 -8.92 -1.72
C ARG A 42 -4.53 -10.02 -0.80
N ILE A 43 -3.67 -10.60 0.05
CA ILE A 43 -4.12 -11.60 1.03
C ILE A 43 -5.13 -10.99 1.99
N PHE A 44 -4.85 -9.82 2.54
CA PHE A 44 -5.77 -9.17 3.47
C PHE A 44 -7.12 -8.89 2.84
N GLN A 45 -7.16 -8.44 1.57
CA GLN A 45 -8.41 -8.26 0.84
C GLN A 45 -9.15 -9.58 0.60
N LEU A 46 -8.44 -10.66 0.23
CA LEU A 46 -9.04 -11.97 0.06
C LEU A 46 -9.63 -12.54 1.36
N CYS A 47 -9.09 -12.12 2.49
CA CYS A 47 -9.56 -12.53 3.82
C CYS A 47 -10.53 -11.52 4.46
N ASP A 48 -11.01 -10.53 3.70
CA ASP A 48 -11.88 -9.45 4.20
C ASP A 48 -11.29 -8.68 5.40
N ILE A 49 -9.96 -8.62 5.50
CA ILE A 49 -9.26 -7.87 6.54
C ILE A 49 -9.18 -6.40 6.11
N PRO A 50 -9.63 -5.45 6.94
CA PRO A 50 -9.54 -4.03 6.62
C PRO A 50 -8.10 -3.59 6.38
N ILE A 51 -7.87 -2.92 5.25
CA ILE A 51 -6.58 -2.32 4.89
C ILE A 51 -6.73 -0.82 4.71
N PRO A 52 -5.67 -0.03 4.97
CA PRO A 52 -5.66 1.39 4.65
C PRO A 52 -5.92 1.62 3.16
N MET A 53 -6.61 2.72 2.85
CA MET A 53 -6.82 3.15 1.46
C MET A 53 -5.49 3.24 0.72
N SER A 54 -5.41 2.54 -0.40
CA SER A 54 -4.15 2.40 -1.11
C SER A 54 -4.37 1.92 -2.54
N ALA A 55 -3.37 2.18 -3.37
CA ALA A 55 -3.22 1.55 -4.68
C ALA A 55 -1.91 0.74 -4.68
N TYR A 56 -1.89 -0.35 -5.40
CA TYR A 56 -0.74 -1.24 -5.53
C TYR A 56 -0.73 -1.86 -6.93
N ASP A 57 0.32 -2.60 -7.27
CA ASP A 57 0.54 -3.16 -8.62
C ASP A 57 0.68 -2.08 -9.70
N ILE A 58 1.25 -0.95 -9.34
CA ILE A 58 1.50 0.16 -10.24
C ILE A 58 2.79 -0.12 -11.02
N GLN A 59 2.69 -0.14 -12.35
CA GLN A 59 3.79 -0.54 -13.22
C GLN A 59 4.51 0.67 -13.86
N ASP A 60 3.79 1.77 -14.06
CA ASP A 60 4.34 2.92 -14.74
C ASP A 60 3.94 4.25 -14.09
N ARG A 61 4.55 5.33 -14.60
CA ARG A 61 4.34 6.68 -14.09
C ARG A 61 2.90 7.16 -14.29
N HIS A 62 2.29 6.83 -15.41
CA HIS A 62 0.93 7.28 -15.72
C HIS A 62 -0.08 6.63 -14.78
N GLU A 63 0.04 5.33 -14.55
CA GLU A 63 -0.78 4.61 -13.58
C GLU A 63 -0.60 5.18 -12.18
N PHE A 64 0.66 5.49 -11.80
CA PHE A 64 0.97 6.10 -10.51
C PHE A 64 0.26 7.45 -10.33
N GLU A 65 0.40 8.36 -11.31
CA GLU A 65 -0.21 9.69 -11.24
C GLU A 65 -1.75 9.60 -11.18
N LEU A 66 -2.34 8.71 -11.95
CA LEU A 66 -3.79 8.49 -11.97
C LEU A 66 -4.30 7.89 -10.67
N ALA A 67 -3.64 6.87 -10.14
CA ALA A 67 -3.99 6.23 -8.88
C ALA A 67 -3.88 7.21 -7.70
N LEU A 68 -2.79 7.98 -7.64
CA LEU A 68 -2.58 8.99 -6.63
C LEU A 68 -3.66 10.09 -6.68
N ALA A 69 -3.97 10.59 -7.87
CA ALA A 69 -5.02 11.60 -8.04
C ALA A 69 -6.38 11.08 -7.55
N LYS A 70 -6.75 9.85 -7.90
CA LYS A 70 -7.98 9.19 -7.41
C LYS A 70 -8.00 9.05 -5.90
N LEU A 71 -6.89 8.60 -5.31
CA LEU A 71 -6.77 8.45 -3.86
C LEU A 71 -6.94 9.80 -3.14
N ILE A 72 -6.30 10.86 -3.62
CA ILE A 72 -6.40 12.20 -3.03
C ILE A 72 -7.84 12.73 -3.13
N VAL A 73 -8.45 12.65 -4.30
CA VAL A 73 -9.82 13.18 -4.53
C VAL A 73 -10.86 12.46 -3.68
N ASN A 74 -10.74 11.15 -3.55
CA ASN A 74 -11.67 10.36 -2.75
C ASN A 74 -11.43 10.49 -1.25
N ASN A 75 -10.26 10.99 -0.83
CA ASN A 75 -9.85 11.06 0.57
C ASN A 75 -9.23 12.42 0.90
N LEU A 76 -9.99 13.47 0.68
CA LEU A 76 -9.54 14.85 0.87
C LEU A 76 -9.12 15.18 2.32
N ASP A 77 -9.51 14.36 3.29
CA ASP A 77 -9.17 14.54 4.70
C ASP A 77 -7.76 14.03 5.04
N VAL A 78 -7.14 13.28 4.12
CA VAL A 78 -5.78 12.75 4.28
C VAL A 78 -4.77 13.79 3.81
N ASN A 79 -3.86 14.18 4.69
CA ASN A 79 -2.82 15.18 4.39
C ASN A 79 -1.54 14.56 3.83
N VAL A 80 -1.19 13.37 4.28
CA VAL A 80 0.11 12.75 3.94
C VAL A 80 -0.09 11.40 3.26
N TRP A 81 0.52 11.24 2.11
CA TRP A 81 0.55 10.00 1.35
C TRP A 81 1.95 9.39 1.38
N ILE A 82 2.03 8.10 1.62
CA ILE A 82 3.30 7.36 1.71
C ILE A 82 3.40 6.43 0.50
N PHE A 83 4.49 6.54 -0.23
CA PHE A 83 4.86 5.64 -1.32
C PHE A 83 5.87 4.62 -0.80
N LYS A 84 5.72 3.39 -1.22
CA LYS A 84 6.60 2.30 -0.79
C LYS A 84 6.99 1.46 -1.99
N MET A 85 8.28 1.26 -2.18
CA MET A 85 8.74 0.25 -3.12
C MET A 85 8.40 -1.15 -2.58
N ASP A 86 7.94 -2.01 -3.47
CA ASP A 86 7.33 -3.28 -3.09
C ASP A 86 8.34 -4.24 -2.44
N ASP A 87 9.54 -4.30 -2.99
CA ASP A 87 10.58 -5.25 -2.62
C ASP A 87 11.59 -4.75 -1.57
N GLU A 88 11.51 -3.48 -1.17
CA GLU A 88 12.49 -2.87 -0.27
C GLU A 88 12.16 -3.10 1.21
N PHE A 89 13.20 -3.29 2.02
CA PHE A 89 13.09 -3.52 3.46
C PHE A 89 13.42 -2.27 4.28
N SER A 90 12.95 -2.27 5.52
CA SER A 90 13.38 -1.31 6.56
C SER A 90 13.24 0.15 6.16
N ALA A 91 12.09 0.54 5.64
CA ALA A 91 11.78 1.90 5.19
C ALA A 91 12.65 2.42 4.01
N ARG A 92 13.51 1.61 3.44
CA ARG A 92 14.16 1.95 2.17
C ARG A 92 13.10 2.05 1.07
N GLY A 93 13.30 2.93 0.12
CA GLY A 93 12.33 3.15 -0.95
C GLY A 93 10.98 3.69 -0.47
N HIS A 94 10.94 4.37 0.69
CA HIS A 94 9.78 5.12 1.13
C HIS A 94 9.94 6.59 0.73
N ALA A 95 8.86 7.15 0.21
CA ALA A 95 8.72 8.58 -0.02
C ALA A 95 7.39 9.07 0.57
N MET A 96 7.32 10.33 0.93
CA MET A 96 6.11 10.97 1.46
C MET A 96 5.77 12.19 0.64
N LEU A 97 4.48 12.41 0.45
CA LEU A 97 3.92 13.61 -0.14
C LEU A 97 2.92 14.21 0.83
N ASP A 98 3.22 15.41 1.29
CA ASP A 98 2.26 16.24 2.00
C ASP A 98 1.44 17.04 0.99
N VAL A 99 0.14 16.86 1.02
CA VAL A 99 -0.82 17.52 0.11
C VAL A 99 -1.57 18.66 0.76
N GLU A 100 -1.28 18.98 2.01
CA GLU A 100 -2.03 19.97 2.79
C GLU A 100 -2.06 21.35 2.14
N GLN A 101 -0.92 21.76 1.56
CA GLN A 101 -0.76 23.09 0.94
C GLN A 101 -0.87 23.08 -0.58
N ILE A 102 -1.18 21.96 -1.20
CA ILE A 102 -1.38 21.89 -2.65
C ILE A 102 -2.65 22.67 -3.01
N LYS A 103 -2.50 23.75 -3.77
CA LYS A 103 -3.59 24.69 -4.11
C LYS A 103 -4.86 23.97 -4.59
N THR A 104 -4.72 23.05 -5.52
CA THR A 104 -5.83 22.27 -6.06
C THR A 104 -6.56 21.46 -4.98
N VAL A 105 -5.82 20.84 -4.06
CA VAL A 105 -6.40 20.07 -2.95
C VAL A 105 -7.14 20.98 -1.99
N VAL A 106 -6.57 22.13 -1.66
CA VAL A 106 -7.21 23.15 -0.81
C VAL A 106 -8.51 23.64 -1.43
N GLU A 107 -8.52 23.90 -2.73
CA GLU A 107 -9.74 24.31 -3.46
C GLU A 107 -10.81 23.22 -3.45
N LEU A 108 -10.43 21.97 -3.66
CA LEU A 108 -11.36 20.83 -3.60
C LEU A 108 -11.97 20.66 -2.20
N ARG A 109 -11.17 20.80 -1.15
CA ARG A 109 -11.65 20.77 0.24
C ARG A 109 -12.68 21.86 0.50
N LYS A 110 -12.40 23.11 0.08
CA LYS A 110 -13.34 24.22 0.21
C LYS A 110 -14.66 23.98 -0.53
N LYS A 111 -14.59 23.41 -1.75
CA LYS A 111 -15.79 23.03 -2.51
C LYS A 111 -16.60 21.94 -1.81
N LYS A 112 -15.94 20.92 -1.26
CA LYS A 112 -16.59 19.83 -0.51
C LYS A 112 -17.36 20.39 0.71
N VAL A 113 -16.74 21.27 1.48
CA VAL A 113 -17.38 21.91 2.65
C VAL A 113 -18.61 22.72 2.22
N LYS A 114 -18.47 23.60 1.23
CA LYS A 114 -19.62 24.39 0.74
C LYS A 114 -20.78 23.52 0.28
N MET A 115 -20.50 22.45 -0.44
CA MET A 115 -21.53 21.53 -0.92
C MET A 115 -22.21 20.79 0.24
N SER A 116 -21.46 20.45 1.30
CA SER A 116 -22.03 19.84 2.51
C SER A 116 -22.98 20.82 3.22
N ASP A 117 -22.57 22.07 3.38
CA ASP A 117 -23.37 23.10 4.03
C ASP A 117 -24.67 23.40 3.25
N GLU A 118 -24.56 23.44 1.90
CA GLU A 118 -25.75 23.61 1.05
C GLU A 118 -26.74 22.44 1.18
N ILE A 119 -26.24 21.20 1.30
CA ILE A 119 -27.11 20.04 1.51
C ILE A 119 -27.79 20.10 2.88
N VAL A 120 -27.03 20.40 3.93
CA VAL A 120 -27.61 20.54 5.29
C VAL A 120 -28.69 21.62 5.33
N ASN A 121 -28.42 22.77 4.72
CA ASN A 121 -29.38 23.87 4.68
C ASN A 121 -30.66 23.58 3.85
N ARG A 122 -30.58 22.60 2.92
CA ARG A 122 -31.76 22.16 2.14
C ARG A 122 -32.60 21.09 2.85
N LEU A 123 -32.04 20.46 3.86
CA LEU A 123 -32.70 19.39 4.63
C LEU A 123 -33.34 19.91 5.92
N GLN A 124 -33.07 21.16 6.30
CA GLN A 124 -33.74 21.93 7.38
C GLN A 124 -34.94 22.70 6.83
#